data_5bac880e6fd1bf0170dbcf72763899f6
#
_entry.id   5bac880e6fd1bf0170dbcf72763899f6
#
_cell.length_a   1.000
_cell.length_b   1.000
_cell.length_c   1.000
_cell.angle_alpha   90.00
_cell.angle_beta   90.00
_cell.angle_gamma   90.00
#
_symmetry.space_group_name_H-M   'P 1'
#
loop_
_entity.id
_entity.type
_entity.pdbx_description
1 polymer ?
#
loop_
_entity_poly.entity_id
_entity_poly.type
_entity_poly.pdbx_seq_one_letter_code
_entity_poly.pdbx_strand_id
1 'polypeptide(L)'
;MPLVSVIVPAHNAEATVAETIESALQQTHADLEIIVVDDGSSDGTVALCNAYRARDARIRVISTAQAGVASARNTGIENANGQFIAPLDADDLWHPCKIERQLACFACASVDVTLVYNWTRRIDMFGRVVQTEERNAIEAWCLHRLLRWNFVGNGSTPLIRRTALGDLRYNTMLRATDSEGCEDYLLELQLAARGPFAFVPAFLTGYRLTEGSMSTKVESMIQSNIRVYQLLAPSLPPETRRVVRRRLADFHVWYLRTRLRRGNIGDAVRAAFTALRMDVGTAIGSGIEHATLVMKSRMQGSEKPIIDPRHFYAWGIEEGGQKWKLAGTRQLIELEQLDRNMNSLKSVFFTED
;
A
#
# COMPACT_ATOMS: atom_id res chain seq x y z
N MET A 1 22.90 13.39 -8.71
CA MET A 1 22.09 12.25 -8.16
C MET A 1 20.74 12.26 -8.87
N PRO A 2 19.96 11.17 -8.91
CA PRO A 2 18.66 11.20 -9.58
C PRO A 2 17.65 12.06 -8.80
N LEU A 3 16.90 12.90 -9.49
CA LEU A 3 15.81 13.67 -8.88
C LEU A 3 14.66 12.73 -8.47
N VAL A 4 14.17 12.88 -7.26
CA VAL A 4 12.99 12.18 -6.73
C VAL A 4 11.86 13.16 -6.47
N SER A 5 10.68 12.90 -7.03
CA SER A 5 9.46 13.66 -6.76
C SER A 5 8.70 13.01 -5.61
N VAL A 6 8.65 13.69 -4.48
CA VAL A 6 7.82 13.32 -3.33
C VAL A 6 6.43 13.89 -3.55
N ILE A 7 5.41 13.03 -3.59
CA ILE A 7 4.01 13.44 -3.80
C ILE A 7 3.26 13.33 -2.49
N VAL A 8 2.80 14.45 -1.96
CA VAL A 8 2.07 14.53 -0.69
C VAL A 8 0.62 14.94 -0.94
N PRO A 9 -0.32 13.98 -1.05
CA PRO A 9 -1.75 14.31 -1.08
C PRO A 9 -2.18 14.77 0.31
N ALA A 10 -2.83 15.93 0.43
CA ALA A 10 -3.27 16.47 1.70
C ALA A 10 -4.73 16.88 1.66
N HIS A 11 -5.52 16.47 2.66
CA HIS A 11 -6.89 16.92 2.88
C HIS A 11 -7.19 16.94 4.38
N ASN A 12 -7.44 18.13 4.91
CA ASN A 12 -7.69 18.34 6.34
C ASN A 12 -6.64 17.65 7.23
N ALA A 13 -5.35 17.92 6.94
CA ALA A 13 -4.20 17.30 7.58
C ALA A 13 -3.40 18.30 8.46
N GLU A 14 -4.03 19.37 8.95
CA GLU A 14 -3.40 20.42 9.76
C GLU A 14 -2.60 19.86 10.93
N ALA A 15 -3.09 18.77 11.56
CA ALA A 15 -2.45 18.19 12.73
C ALA A 15 -1.14 17.41 12.41
N THR A 16 -0.90 17.00 11.16
CA THR A 16 0.16 16.04 10.82
C THR A 16 1.05 16.50 9.67
N VAL A 17 0.54 17.30 8.73
CA VAL A 17 1.23 17.66 7.48
C VAL A 17 2.57 18.34 7.72
N ALA A 18 2.72 19.10 8.79
CA ALA A 18 3.97 19.77 9.14
C ALA A 18 5.08 18.74 9.42
N GLU A 19 4.81 17.76 10.28
CA GLU A 19 5.78 16.69 10.62
C GLU A 19 6.10 15.81 9.38
N THR A 20 5.09 15.54 8.55
CA THR A 20 5.26 14.82 7.28
C THR A 20 6.20 15.55 6.33
N ILE A 21 5.99 16.85 6.08
CA ILE A 21 6.86 17.68 5.23
C ILE A 21 8.29 17.71 5.80
N GLU A 22 8.43 17.90 7.09
CA GLU A 22 9.76 17.90 7.75
C GLU A 22 10.47 16.57 7.55
N SER A 23 9.77 15.43 7.63
CA SER A 23 10.34 14.11 7.39
C SER A 23 10.89 13.93 5.96
N ALA A 24 10.24 14.57 4.98
CA ALA A 24 10.71 14.61 3.60
C ALA A 24 11.89 15.58 3.41
N LEU A 25 11.88 16.75 4.05
CA LEU A 25 12.95 17.72 3.98
C LEU A 25 14.26 17.25 4.63
N GLN A 26 14.16 16.39 5.65
CA GLN A 26 15.29 15.83 6.40
C GLN A 26 15.91 14.61 5.72
N GLN A 27 15.48 14.22 4.51
CA GLN A 27 16.10 13.11 3.79
C GLN A 27 17.58 13.40 3.49
N THR A 28 18.44 12.38 3.68
CA THR A 28 19.88 12.46 3.39
C THR A 28 20.15 12.60 1.88
N HIS A 29 19.22 12.18 1.04
CA HIS A 29 19.24 12.43 -0.40
C HIS A 29 18.71 13.84 -0.67
N ALA A 30 19.55 14.73 -1.20
CA ALA A 30 19.24 16.16 -1.35
C ALA A 30 18.43 16.51 -2.62
N ASP A 31 18.58 15.70 -3.71
CA ASP A 31 17.91 15.98 -5.00
C ASP A 31 16.44 15.59 -4.96
N LEU A 32 15.64 16.38 -4.25
CA LEU A 32 14.21 16.20 -4.08
C LEU A 32 13.41 17.39 -4.58
N GLU A 33 12.24 17.14 -5.16
CA GLU A 33 11.14 18.08 -5.21
C GLU A 33 9.97 17.52 -4.39
N ILE A 34 9.29 18.34 -3.63
CA ILE A 34 8.16 17.97 -2.78
C ILE A 34 6.92 18.67 -3.31
N ILE A 35 5.99 17.89 -3.85
CA ILE A 35 4.75 18.38 -4.45
C ILE A 35 3.61 18.04 -3.50
N VAL A 36 3.19 19.04 -2.72
CA VAL A 36 2.01 18.93 -1.87
C VAL A 36 0.78 19.27 -2.71
N VAL A 37 -0.15 18.32 -2.79
CA VAL A 37 -1.43 18.52 -3.49
C VAL A 37 -2.54 18.60 -2.46
N ASP A 38 -3.02 19.81 -2.21
CA ASP A 38 -4.17 20.05 -1.36
C ASP A 38 -5.47 19.72 -2.10
N ASP A 39 -6.19 18.73 -1.60
CA ASP A 39 -7.46 18.24 -2.16
C ASP A 39 -8.67 18.97 -1.52
N GLY A 40 -8.65 20.30 -1.53
CA GLY A 40 -9.76 21.13 -1.06
C GLY A 40 -9.91 21.11 0.47
N SER A 41 -8.83 21.29 1.22
CA SER A 41 -8.88 21.39 2.68
C SER A 41 -9.66 22.64 3.16
N SER A 42 -10.36 22.47 4.29
CA SER A 42 -11.13 23.53 4.96
C SER A 42 -10.49 23.99 6.28
N ASP A 43 -9.43 23.33 6.74
CA ASP A 43 -8.65 23.63 7.96
C ASP A 43 -7.37 24.42 7.62
N GLY A 44 -6.42 24.49 8.56
CA GLY A 44 -5.14 25.20 8.39
C GLY A 44 -4.11 24.54 7.48
N THR A 45 -4.42 23.39 6.84
CA THR A 45 -3.48 22.61 6.01
C THR A 45 -2.79 23.45 4.96
N VAL A 46 -3.55 24.20 4.14
CA VAL A 46 -3.00 25.03 3.05
C VAL A 46 -2.07 26.13 3.57
N ALA A 47 -2.45 26.75 4.68
CA ALA A 47 -1.64 27.82 5.30
C ALA A 47 -0.28 27.28 5.77
N LEU A 48 -0.27 26.11 6.42
CA LEU A 48 0.95 25.41 6.84
C LEU A 48 1.82 25.04 5.64
N CYS A 49 1.26 24.42 4.61
CA CYS A 49 2.02 24.02 3.41
C CYS A 49 2.65 25.23 2.71
N ASN A 50 1.94 26.38 2.61
CA ASN A 50 2.47 27.61 2.05
C ASN A 50 3.58 28.24 2.92
N ALA A 51 3.50 28.10 4.24
CA ALA A 51 4.57 28.55 5.13
C ALA A 51 5.87 27.75 4.91
N TYR A 52 5.77 26.42 4.68
CA TYR A 52 6.92 25.59 4.31
C TYR A 52 7.44 25.93 2.91
N ARG A 53 6.58 26.14 1.92
CA ARG A 53 6.97 26.58 0.57
C ARG A 53 7.77 27.88 0.58
N ALA A 54 7.41 28.81 1.47
CA ALA A 54 8.13 30.08 1.60
C ALA A 54 9.56 29.94 2.17
N ARG A 55 9.85 28.82 2.85
CA ARG A 55 11.14 28.54 3.51
C ARG A 55 12.06 27.64 2.69
N ASP A 56 11.51 26.76 1.83
CA ASP A 56 12.28 25.79 1.06
C ASP A 56 11.78 25.72 -0.39
N ALA A 57 12.66 26.06 -1.33
CA ALA A 57 12.35 26.11 -2.76
C ALA A 57 12.04 24.75 -3.40
N ARG A 58 12.36 23.66 -2.71
CA ARG A 58 12.01 22.28 -3.16
C ARG A 58 10.53 22.01 -3.04
N ILE A 59 9.77 22.81 -2.27
CA ILE A 59 8.34 22.60 -2.02
C ILE A 59 7.49 23.37 -3.01
N ARG A 60 6.56 22.66 -3.63
CA ARG A 60 5.49 23.22 -4.46
C ARG A 60 4.15 22.83 -3.85
N VAL A 61 3.21 23.77 -3.82
CA VAL A 61 1.84 23.52 -3.32
C VAL A 61 0.87 23.73 -4.47
N ILE A 62 0.02 22.78 -4.72
CA ILE A 62 -1.03 22.79 -5.75
C ILE A 62 -2.36 22.56 -5.02
N SER A 63 -3.28 23.53 -5.11
CA SER A 63 -4.63 23.38 -4.54
C SER A 63 -5.61 22.98 -5.65
N THR A 64 -6.43 21.99 -5.36
CA THR A 64 -7.48 21.47 -6.27
C THR A 64 -8.84 21.47 -5.58
N ALA A 65 -9.91 21.36 -6.36
CA ALA A 65 -11.21 21.02 -5.79
C ALA A 65 -11.15 19.57 -5.27
N GLN A 66 -11.88 19.30 -4.20
CA GLN A 66 -11.90 17.97 -3.56
C GLN A 66 -12.33 16.86 -4.53
N ALA A 67 -11.40 15.98 -4.87
CA ALA A 67 -11.61 14.87 -5.81
C ALA A 67 -11.08 13.51 -5.31
N GLY A 68 -10.53 13.47 -4.09
CA GLY A 68 -10.03 12.27 -3.40
C GLY A 68 -8.55 12.03 -3.60
N VAL A 69 -7.98 11.20 -2.72
CA VAL A 69 -6.53 10.93 -2.62
C VAL A 69 -5.92 10.45 -3.93
N ALA A 70 -6.62 9.59 -4.69
CA ALA A 70 -6.17 9.10 -5.99
C ALA A 70 -5.99 10.25 -7.01
N SER A 71 -6.93 11.19 -7.04
CA SER A 71 -6.86 12.38 -7.91
C SER A 71 -5.71 13.30 -7.50
N ALA A 72 -5.55 13.55 -6.20
CA ALA A 72 -4.47 14.36 -5.68
C ALA A 72 -3.09 13.75 -6.01
N ARG A 73 -2.91 12.43 -5.81
CA ARG A 73 -1.67 11.75 -6.21
C ARG A 73 -1.41 11.83 -7.71
N ASN A 74 -2.44 11.69 -8.56
CA ASN A 74 -2.30 11.83 -10.01
C ASN A 74 -1.88 13.25 -10.41
N THR A 75 -2.50 14.27 -9.83
CA THR A 75 -2.09 15.68 -10.02
C THR A 75 -0.61 15.87 -9.65
N GLY A 76 -0.17 15.28 -8.53
CA GLY A 76 1.24 15.30 -8.14
C GLY A 76 2.15 14.63 -9.18
N ILE A 77 1.78 13.43 -9.68
CA ILE A 77 2.55 12.69 -10.70
C ILE A 77 2.65 13.49 -12.01
N GLU A 78 1.57 14.14 -12.44
CA GLU A 78 1.55 14.96 -13.66
C GLU A 78 2.47 16.18 -13.58
N ASN A 79 2.65 16.72 -12.38
CA ASN A 79 3.52 17.84 -12.10
C ASN A 79 4.96 17.45 -11.68
N ALA A 80 5.25 16.16 -11.62
CA ALA A 80 6.55 15.60 -11.21
C ALA A 80 7.58 15.64 -12.34
N ASN A 81 8.83 16.00 -12.01
CA ASN A 81 9.97 15.99 -12.94
C ASN A 81 10.99 14.91 -12.61
N GLY A 82 10.90 14.27 -11.43
CA GLY A 82 11.84 13.28 -10.96
C GLY A 82 11.89 12.00 -11.79
N GLN A 83 13.02 11.33 -11.76
CA GLN A 83 13.20 10.00 -12.34
C GLN A 83 12.50 8.92 -11.53
N PHE A 84 12.20 9.24 -10.27
CA PHE A 84 11.48 8.39 -9.33
C PHE A 84 10.33 9.16 -8.71
N ILE A 85 9.25 8.44 -8.43
CA ILE A 85 8.05 8.95 -7.74
C ILE A 85 7.98 8.29 -6.36
N ALA A 86 7.87 9.10 -5.33
CA ALA A 86 7.78 8.68 -3.94
C ALA A 86 6.50 9.24 -3.30
N PRO A 87 5.40 8.50 -3.27
CA PRO A 87 4.20 8.94 -2.55
C PRO A 87 4.45 8.97 -1.04
N LEU A 88 3.89 9.97 -0.36
CA LEU A 88 3.95 10.15 1.08
C LEU A 88 2.62 10.73 1.57
N ASP A 89 1.85 9.96 2.31
CA ASP A 89 0.58 10.43 2.86
C ASP A 89 0.81 11.50 3.95
N ALA A 90 -0.08 12.50 4.00
CA ALA A 90 0.10 13.71 4.81
C ALA A 90 0.10 13.48 6.33
N ASP A 91 -0.04 12.24 6.77
CA ASP A 91 -0.02 11.80 8.17
C ASP A 91 1.12 10.80 8.48
N ASP A 92 1.91 10.39 7.48
CA ASP A 92 2.99 9.42 7.64
C ASP A 92 4.36 10.08 7.84
N LEU A 93 5.32 9.29 8.31
CA LEU A 93 6.70 9.72 8.55
C LEU A 93 7.70 8.88 7.77
N TRP A 94 8.76 9.51 7.29
CA TRP A 94 9.92 8.83 6.72
C TRP A 94 11.15 8.96 7.59
N HIS A 95 11.89 7.85 7.74
CA HIS A 95 13.23 7.89 8.32
C HIS A 95 14.19 8.66 7.39
N PRO A 96 15.14 9.48 7.90
CA PRO A 96 15.99 10.32 7.07
C PRO A 96 16.75 9.62 5.95
N CYS A 97 17.16 8.36 6.11
CA CYS A 97 17.88 7.60 5.08
C CYS A 97 16.99 6.78 4.13
N LYS A 98 15.65 7.00 4.11
CA LYS A 98 14.74 6.17 3.30
C LYS A 98 15.04 6.25 1.82
N ILE A 99 15.03 7.45 1.25
CA ILE A 99 15.21 7.66 -0.19
C ILE A 99 16.62 7.21 -0.64
N GLU A 100 17.65 7.57 0.12
CA GLU A 100 19.02 7.15 -0.16
C GLU A 100 19.15 5.62 -0.25
N ARG A 101 18.60 4.88 0.74
CA ARG A 101 18.67 3.41 0.77
C ARG A 101 17.85 2.76 -0.35
N GLN A 102 16.70 3.31 -0.69
CA GLN A 102 15.89 2.81 -1.80
C GLN A 102 16.57 3.07 -3.16
N LEU A 103 17.19 4.23 -3.35
CA LEU A 103 17.98 4.51 -4.56
C LEU A 103 19.22 3.61 -4.67
N ALA A 104 19.92 3.35 -3.56
CA ALA A 104 21.02 2.39 -3.53
C ALA A 104 20.54 0.98 -3.91
N CYS A 105 19.36 0.56 -3.43
CA CYS A 105 18.74 -0.69 -3.82
C CYS A 105 18.45 -0.73 -5.33
N PHE A 106 17.90 0.34 -5.92
CA PHE A 106 17.70 0.44 -7.37
C PHE A 106 19.00 0.39 -8.16
N ALA A 107 20.08 0.96 -7.64
CA ALA A 107 21.39 0.95 -8.32
C ALA A 107 22.02 -0.45 -8.35
N CYS A 108 21.76 -1.28 -7.35
CA CYS A 108 22.24 -2.66 -7.27
C CYS A 108 21.30 -3.67 -7.97
N ALA A 109 20.06 -3.28 -8.23
CA ALA A 109 19.05 -4.16 -8.81
C ALA A 109 19.09 -4.16 -10.35
N SER A 110 18.38 -5.11 -10.97
CA SER A 110 18.13 -5.10 -12.43
C SER A 110 17.46 -3.81 -12.85
N VAL A 111 17.75 -3.33 -14.07
CA VAL A 111 17.12 -2.15 -14.69
C VAL A 111 15.59 -2.29 -14.79
N ASP A 112 15.07 -3.51 -14.80
CA ASP A 112 13.64 -3.82 -14.90
C ASP A 112 12.87 -3.65 -13.59
N VAL A 113 13.55 -3.44 -12.46
CA VAL A 113 12.87 -3.22 -11.16
C VAL A 113 11.99 -1.99 -11.25
N THR A 114 10.68 -2.18 -11.00
CA THR A 114 9.66 -1.15 -11.13
C THR A 114 9.44 -0.37 -9.85
N LEU A 115 9.58 -1.05 -8.69
CA LEU A 115 9.29 -0.51 -7.37
C LEU A 115 10.26 -1.09 -6.34
N VAL A 116 10.72 -0.23 -5.41
CA VAL A 116 11.43 -0.60 -4.19
C VAL A 116 10.60 -0.18 -2.98
N TYR A 117 10.34 -1.12 -2.07
CA TYR A 117 9.61 -0.85 -0.82
C TYR A 117 10.49 -1.10 0.41
N ASN A 118 9.97 -0.79 1.59
CA ASN A 118 10.65 -0.98 2.88
C ASN A 118 9.65 -1.45 3.95
N TRP A 119 10.15 -1.86 5.12
CA TRP A 119 9.29 -2.24 6.23
C TRP A 119 8.67 -1.02 6.93
N THR A 120 7.52 -1.25 7.58
CA THR A 120 6.69 -0.23 8.21
C THR A 120 6.55 -0.47 9.71
N ARG A 121 6.53 0.63 10.47
CA ARG A 121 6.03 0.66 11.86
C ARG A 121 4.74 1.46 11.91
N ARG A 122 3.77 0.96 12.67
CA ARG A 122 2.56 1.74 12.98
C ARG A 122 2.87 2.70 14.12
N ILE A 123 2.46 3.95 13.94
CA ILE A 123 2.67 5.02 14.92
C ILE A 123 1.33 5.63 15.33
N ASP A 124 1.28 6.21 16.53
CA ASP A 124 0.11 6.99 16.98
C ASP A 124 0.18 8.45 16.49
N MET A 125 -0.78 9.26 16.92
CA MET A 125 -0.84 10.70 16.57
C MET A 125 0.40 11.49 17.01
N PHE A 126 1.16 10.99 17.98
CA PHE A 126 2.37 11.63 18.51
C PHE A 126 3.65 11.04 17.94
N GLY A 127 3.57 10.22 16.88
CA GLY A 127 4.72 9.56 16.26
C GLY A 127 5.33 8.41 17.09
N ARG A 128 4.66 7.94 18.17
CA ARG A 128 5.15 6.84 19.00
C ARG A 128 4.80 5.51 18.37
N VAL A 129 5.72 4.55 18.44
CA VAL A 129 5.52 3.23 17.83
C VAL A 129 4.50 2.42 18.66
N VAL A 130 3.40 2.05 18.03
CA VAL A 130 2.35 1.20 18.62
C VAL A 130 2.43 -0.25 18.14
N GLN A 131 3.01 -0.47 16.98
CA GLN A 131 3.22 -1.81 16.43
C GLN A 131 4.36 -1.80 15.41
N THR A 132 5.21 -2.80 15.46
CA THR A 132 6.20 -3.08 14.41
C THR A 132 5.67 -4.22 13.55
N GLU A 133 5.54 -3.98 12.25
CA GLU A 133 5.02 -4.98 11.33
C GLU A 133 6.00 -6.14 11.10
N GLU A 134 5.50 -7.22 10.51
CA GLU A 134 6.32 -8.39 10.20
C GLU A 134 7.37 -8.04 9.14
N ARG A 135 8.57 -8.60 9.30
CA ARG A 135 9.65 -8.52 8.32
C ARG A 135 9.35 -9.48 7.18
N ASN A 136 8.98 -8.96 6.03
CA ASN A 136 8.91 -9.74 4.80
C ASN A 136 10.20 -9.56 3.97
N ALA A 137 10.45 -10.46 3.04
CA ALA A 137 11.62 -10.44 2.17
C ALA A 137 11.20 -10.90 0.76
N ILE A 138 10.17 -10.26 0.22
CA ILE A 138 9.61 -10.61 -1.08
C ILE A 138 10.20 -9.68 -2.12
N GLU A 139 10.96 -10.23 -3.05
CA GLU A 139 11.60 -9.53 -4.17
C GLU A 139 11.42 -10.30 -5.47
N ALA A 140 11.95 -9.75 -6.56
CA ALA A 140 11.81 -10.24 -7.93
C ALA A 140 10.37 -10.14 -8.45
N TRP A 141 9.99 -10.96 -9.42
CA TRP A 141 8.61 -11.07 -9.87
C TRP A 141 7.73 -11.55 -8.72
N CYS A 142 6.69 -10.80 -8.40
CA CYS A 142 5.94 -11.00 -7.15
C CYS A 142 4.43 -10.78 -7.28
N LEU A 143 3.89 -10.62 -8.50
CA LEU A 143 2.47 -10.34 -8.72
C LEU A 143 1.55 -11.35 -8.02
N HIS A 144 1.84 -12.65 -8.14
CA HIS A 144 0.97 -13.68 -7.56
C HIS A 144 1.01 -13.70 -6.03
N ARG A 145 2.20 -13.45 -5.45
CA ARG A 145 2.36 -13.30 -3.99
C ARG A 145 1.69 -12.02 -3.50
N LEU A 146 1.80 -10.91 -4.26
CA LEU A 146 1.13 -9.64 -3.96
C LEU A 146 -0.39 -9.80 -4.05
N LEU A 147 -0.92 -10.49 -5.06
CA LEU A 147 -2.35 -10.85 -5.14
C LEU A 147 -2.84 -11.65 -3.92
N ARG A 148 -1.99 -12.44 -3.28
CA ARG A 148 -2.38 -13.19 -2.09
C ARG A 148 -2.36 -12.34 -0.84
N TRP A 149 -1.43 -11.41 -0.72
CA TRP A 149 -1.24 -10.53 0.42
C TRP A 149 -0.48 -9.27 0.07
N ASN A 150 -1.01 -8.10 0.46
CA ASN A 150 -0.30 -6.83 0.32
C ASN A 150 0.87 -6.76 1.33
N PHE A 151 2.08 -7.08 0.86
CA PHE A 151 3.30 -7.03 1.64
C PHE A 151 4.08 -5.71 1.48
N VAL A 152 3.68 -4.84 0.56
CA VAL A 152 4.26 -3.49 0.39
C VAL A 152 3.89 -2.63 1.58
N GLY A 153 2.67 -2.81 2.10
CA GLY A 153 2.24 -2.23 3.36
C GLY A 153 1.27 -1.06 3.18
N ASN A 154 1.80 0.16 3.03
CA ASN A 154 0.98 1.35 2.83
C ASN A 154 1.51 2.22 1.68
N GLY A 155 0.73 3.24 1.28
CA GLY A 155 1.04 4.11 0.16
C GLY A 155 2.34 4.91 0.30
N SER A 156 2.89 5.05 1.52
CA SER A 156 4.11 5.84 1.78
C SER A 156 5.41 5.03 1.74
N THR A 157 5.34 3.69 1.55
CA THR A 157 6.54 2.85 1.51
C THR A 157 7.25 2.84 0.17
N PRO A 158 6.56 2.87 -1.00
CA PRO A 158 7.21 2.65 -2.28
C PRO A 158 8.07 3.84 -2.74
N LEU A 159 9.13 3.51 -3.46
CA LEU A 159 9.81 4.38 -4.41
C LEU A 159 9.61 3.74 -5.78
N ILE A 160 9.01 4.46 -6.72
CA ILE A 160 8.56 3.93 -8.00
C ILE A 160 9.44 4.51 -9.12
N ARG A 161 9.95 3.67 -10.01
CA ARG A 161 10.64 4.12 -11.22
C ARG A 161 9.63 4.78 -12.17
N ARG A 162 9.85 6.06 -12.53
CA ARG A 162 8.91 6.81 -13.37
C ARG A 162 8.69 6.18 -14.74
N THR A 163 9.70 5.61 -15.35
CA THR A 163 9.57 4.90 -16.63
C THR A 163 8.70 3.66 -16.53
N ALA A 164 8.73 2.93 -15.40
CA ALA A 164 7.86 1.80 -15.16
C ALA A 164 6.40 2.22 -14.88
N LEU A 165 6.21 3.38 -14.26
CA LEU A 165 4.88 3.96 -14.06
C LEU A 165 4.23 4.28 -15.42
N GLY A 166 4.97 4.94 -16.35
CA GLY A 166 4.48 5.27 -17.68
C GLY A 166 3.14 6.00 -17.64
N ASP A 167 2.14 5.40 -18.27
CA ASP A 167 0.74 5.86 -18.34
C ASP A 167 -0.14 5.45 -17.14
N LEU A 168 0.37 4.57 -16.25
CA LEU A 168 -0.40 4.16 -15.06
C LEU A 168 -0.68 5.34 -14.15
N ARG A 169 -1.89 5.36 -13.64
CA ARG A 169 -2.38 6.35 -12.67
C ARG A 169 -3.18 5.66 -11.58
N TYR A 170 -3.26 6.30 -10.42
CA TYR A 170 -4.18 5.87 -9.38
C TYR A 170 -5.63 5.91 -9.89
N ASN A 171 -6.39 4.87 -9.59
CA ASN A 171 -7.75 4.75 -10.11
C ASN A 171 -8.74 5.60 -9.30
N THR A 172 -9.24 6.67 -9.90
CA THR A 172 -10.18 7.61 -9.26
C THR A 172 -11.61 7.07 -9.15
N MET A 173 -11.96 6.01 -9.91
CA MET A 173 -13.30 5.42 -9.90
C MET A 173 -13.61 4.64 -8.61
N LEU A 174 -12.60 4.29 -7.82
CA LEU A 174 -12.81 3.62 -6.53
C LEU A 174 -13.60 4.51 -5.56
N ARG A 175 -13.38 5.83 -5.58
CA ARG A 175 -14.15 6.80 -4.78
C ARG A 175 -15.63 6.81 -5.16
N ALA A 176 -15.95 6.83 -6.43
CA ALA A 176 -17.33 6.92 -6.93
C ALA A 176 -18.20 5.71 -6.49
N THR A 177 -17.61 4.64 -6.04
CA THR A 177 -18.26 3.40 -5.59
C THR A 177 -18.15 3.16 -4.08
N ASP A 178 -17.84 4.19 -3.28
CA ASP A 178 -17.57 4.08 -1.82
C ASP A 178 -16.52 3.00 -1.48
N SER A 179 -15.59 2.77 -2.40
CA SER A 179 -14.56 1.73 -2.32
C SER A 179 -13.15 2.34 -2.23
N GLU A 180 -12.99 3.51 -1.61
CA GLU A 180 -11.68 4.13 -1.37
C GLU A 180 -10.82 3.30 -0.41
N GLY A 181 -9.50 3.44 -0.52
CA GLY A 181 -8.52 2.89 0.42
C GLY A 181 -7.71 1.71 -0.09
N CYS A 182 -7.78 1.37 -1.40
CA CYS A 182 -6.91 0.37 -2.04
C CYS A 182 -6.45 0.83 -3.44
N GLU A 183 -6.45 2.13 -3.69
CA GLU A 183 -5.96 2.70 -4.96
C GLU A 183 -4.45 2.54 -5.12
N ASP A 184 -3.69 2.58 -4.02
CA ASP A 184 -2.27 2.28 -3.92
C ASP A 184 -2.01 0.81 -4.28
N TYR A 185 -2.74 -0.10 -3.65
CA TYR A 185 -2.62 -1.53 -3.90
C TYR A 185 -2.94 -1.91 -5.36
N LEU A 186 -3.94 -1.26 -6.00
CA LEU A 186 -4.23 -1.48 -7.42
C LEU A 186 -3.04 -1.06 -8.30
N LEU A 187 -2.45 0.10 -8.03
CA LEU A 187 -1.28 0.58 -8.76
C LEU A 187 -0.07 -0.34 -8.57
N GLU A 188 0.16 -0.82 -7.35
CA GLU A 188 1.23 -1.77 -7.04
C GLU A 188 1.05 -3.10 -7.79
N LEU A 189 -0.17 -3.64 -7.86
CA LEU A 189 -0.48 -4.84 -8.64
C LEU A 189 -0.21 -4.64 -10.15
N GLN A 190 -0.55 -3.47 -10.68
CA GLN A 190 -0.25 -3.11 -12.07
C GLN A 190 1.25 -2.98 -12.32
N LEU A 191 2.01 -2.40 -11.40
CA LEU A 191 3.47 -2.32 -11.47
C LEU A 191 4.12 -3.70 -11.33
N ALA A 192 3.62 -4.57 -10.44
CA ALA A 192 4.09 -5.95 -10.30
C ALA A 192 3.83 -6.81 -11.55
N ALA A 193 2.83 -6.46 -12.35
CA ALA A 193 2.59 -7.07 -13.66
C ALA A 193 3.60 -6.58 -14.73
N ARG A 194 4.18 -5.40 -14.56
CA ARG A 194 5.15 -4.80 -15.50
C ARG A 194 6.60 -5.19 -15.22
N GLY A 195 6.95 -5.50 -13.98
CA GLY A 195 8.32 -5.86 -13.62
C GLY A 195 8.52 -6.26 -12.17
N PRO A 196 9.73 -6.71 -11.83
CA PRO A 196 10.06 -7.15 -10.49
C PRO A 196 10.08 -6.00 -9.48
N PHE A 197 9.86 -6.35 -8.21
CA PHE A 197 10.08 -5.48 -7.06
C PHE A 197 11.38 -5.83 -6.36
N ALA A 198 11.97 -4.84 -5.67
CA ALA A 198 13.02 -5.06 -4.71
C ALA A 198 12.65 -4.42 -3.36
N PHE A 199 13.38 -4.72 -2.30
CA PHE A 199 13.08 -4.20 -0.97
C PHE A 199 14.32 -3.80 -0.20
N VAL A 200 14.15 -2.85 0.72
CA VAL A 200 15.15 -2.47 1.70
C VAL A 200 14.77 -3.11 3.04
N PRO A 201 15.60 -3.99 3.61
CA PRO A 201 15.31 -4.70 4.86
C PRO A 201 15.47 -3.78 6.08
N ALA A 202 14.70 -2.70 6.12
CA ALA A 202 14.75 -1.72 7.19
C ALA A 202 13.37 -1.05 7.40
N PHE A 203 13.08 -0.66 8.64
CA PHE A 203 11.86 0.06 9.02
C PHE A 203 12.05 1.57 8.76
N LEU A 204 11.68 2.00 7.56
CA LEU A 204 11.93 3.37 7.08
C LEU A 204 10.65 4.21 6.93
N THR A 205 9.48 3.61 7.16
CA THR A 205 8.18 4.30 7.10
C THR A 205 7.42 4.13 8.42
N GLY A 206 7.00 5.23 8.99
CA GLY A 206 6.06 5.30 10.11
C GLY A 206 4.65 5.54 9.59
N TYR A 207 3.81 4.50 9.65
CA TYR A 207 2.39 4.55 9.24
C TYR A 207 1.53 5.01 10.40
N ARG A 208 0.92 6.18 10.29
CA ARG A 208 0.12 6.78 11.35
C ARG A 208 -1.28 6.19 11.40
N LEU A 209 -1.67 5.76 12.61
CA LEU A 209 -3.03 5.33 12.89
C LEU A 209 -3.83 6.52 13.44
N THR A 210 -4.75 7.03 12.62
CA THR A 210 -5.66 8.11 13.01
C THR A 210 -7.06 7.56 13.24
N GLU A 211 -7.79 8.14 14.21
CA GLU A 211 -9.21 7.83 14.37
C GLU A 211 -9.97 8.25 13.12
N GLY A 212 -10.73 7.33 12.52
CA GLY A 212 -11.48 7.60 11.29
C GLY A 212 -10.71 7.35 9.99
N SER A 213 -9.42 6.92 10.04
CA SER A 213 -8.68 6.55 8.84
C SER A 213 -9.42 5.47 8.03
N MET A 214 -9.22 5.49 6.70
CA MET A 214 -9.86 4.52 5.78
C MET A 214 -9.55 3.07 6.18
N SER A 215 -8.34 2.80 6.65
CA SER A 215 -7.90 1.46 7.08
C SER A 215 -8.66 0.89 8.29
N THR A 216 -9.34 1.73 9.08
CA THR A 216 -10.16 1.28 10.21
C THR A 216 -11.56 0.82 9.80
N LYS A 217 -12.02 1.16 8.60
CA LYS A 217 -13.35 0.82 8.07
C LYS A 217 -13.33 -0.55 7.38
N VAL A 218 -13.32 -1.64 8.17
CA VAL A 218 -13.15 -3.02 7.69
C VAL A 218 -14.06 -3.37 6.50
N GLU A 219 -15.32 -2.97 6.50
CA GLU A 219 -16.27 -3.30 5.44
C GLU A 219 -15.94 -2.59 4.12
N SER A 220 -15.66 -1.28 4.19
CA SER A 220 -15.22 -0.50 3.04
C SER A 220 -13.93 -1.08 2.44
N MET A 221 -12.96 -1.47 3.29
CA MET A 221 -11.72 -2.12 2.86
C MET A 221 -11.96 -3.46 2.15
N ILE A 222 -12.91 -4.29 2.62
CA ILE A 222 -13.26 -5.55 1.94
C ILE A 222 -13.83 -5.25 0.56
N GLN A 223 -14.76 -4.30 0.45
CA GLN A 223 -15.39 -3.93 -0.82
C GLN A 223 -14.39 -3.31 -1.80
N SER A 224 -13.50 -2.45 -1.30
CA SER A 224 -12.43 -1.86 -2.10
C SER A 224 -11.51 -2.94 -2.67
N ASN A 225 -11.07 -3.91 -1.86
CA ASN A 225 -10.29 -5.05 -2.34
C ASN A 225 -11.06 -5.86 -3.40
N ILE A 226 -12.33 -6.20 -3.17
CA ILE A 226 -13.14 -6.91 -4.18
C ILE A 226 -13.14 -6.13 -5.50
N ARG A 227 -13.32 -4.80 -5.44
CA ARG A 227 -13.34 -3.95 -6.62
C ARG A 227 -12.00 -3.91 -7.34
N VAL A 228 -10.88 -3.81 -6.61
CA VAL A 228 -9.52 -3.89 -7.16
C VAL A 228 -9.33 -5.16 -7.98
N TYR A 229 -9.68 -6.33 -7.44
CA TYR A 229 -9.56 -7.59 -8.17
C TYR A 229 -10.48 -7.69 -9.38
N GLN A 230 -11.69 -7.11 -9.32
CA GLN A 230 -12.61 -7.06 -10.46
C GLN A 230 -12.06 -6.18 -11.59
N LEU A 231 -11.46 -5.04 -11.26
CA LEU A 231 -10.84 -4.14 -12.24
C LEU A 231 -9.59 -4.75 -12.89
N LEU A 232 -8.79 -5.46 -12.09
CA LEU A 232 -7.55 -6.05 -12.58
C LEU A 232 -7.75 -7.32 -13.41
N ALA A 233 -8.73 -8.16 -13.06
CA ALA A 233 -8.92 -9.49 -13.65
C ALA A 233 -8.97 -9.54 -15.18
N PRO A 234 -9.63 -8.60 -15.90
CA PRO A 234 -9.70 -8.65 -17.36
C PRO A 234 -8.35 -8.55 -18.07
N SER A 235 -7.38 -7.81 -17.49
CA SER A 235 -6.05 -7.60 -18.06
C SER A 235 -5.04 -8.72 -17.76
N LEU A 236 -5.43 -9.72 -16.95
CA LEU A 236 -4.52 -10.77 -16.50
C LEU A 236 -4.62 -12.05 -17.34
N PRO A 237 -3.52 -12.84 -17.44
CA PRO A 237 -3.55 -14.16 -18.05
C PRO A 237 -4.50 -15.14 -17.34
N PRO A 238 -4.98 -16.22 -18.02
CA PRO A 238 -5.93 -17.18 -17.45
C PRO A 238 -5.50 -17.82 -16.12
N GLU A 239 -4.22 -18.19 -16.00
CA GLU A 239 -3.63 -18.77 -14.77
C GLU A 239 -3.66 -17.78 -13.61
N THR A 240 -3.31 -16.51 -13.85
CA THR A 240 -3.36 -15.44 -12.85
C THR A 240 -4.80 -15.11 -12.46
N ARG A 241 -5.74 -15.12 -13.43
CA ARG A 241 -7.18 -14.96 -13.14
C ARG A 241 -7.70 -16.04 -12.19
N ARG A 242 -7.13 -17.26 -12.21
CA ARG A 242 -7.49 -18.30 -11.24
C ARG A 242 -7.10 -17.90 -9.82
N VAL A 243 -5.90 -17.32 -9.64
CA VAL A 243 -5.46 -16.77 -8.33
C VAL A 243 -6.42 -15.68 -7.86
N VAL A 244 -6.76 -14.75 -8.75
CA VAL A 244 -7.71 -13.67 -8.47
C VAL A 244 -9.09 -14.22 -8.06
N ARG A 245 -9.62 -15.22 -8.76
CA ARG A 245 -10.91 -15.84 -8.40
C ARG A 245 -10.89 -16.46 -7.00
N ARG A 246 -9.82 -17.16 -6.63
CA ARG A 246 -9.64 -17.71 -5.28
C ARG A 246 -9.62 -16.57 -4.25
N ARG A 247 -8.89 -15.49 -4.53
CA ARG A 247 -8.81 -14.36 -3.62
C ARG A 247 -10.14 -13.62 -3.46
N LEU A 248 -10.90 -13.47 -4.53
CA LEU A 248 -12.27 -12.94 -4.48
C LEU A 248 -13.19 -13.82 -3.62
N ALA A 249 -13.06 -15.15 -3.71
CA ALA A 249 -13.82 -16.06 -2.84
C ALA A 249 -13.48 -15.82 -1.36
N ASP A 250 -12.18 -15.66 -1.00
CA ASP A 250 -11.75 -15.32 0.36
C ASP A 250 -12.40 -14.02 0.86
N PHE A 251 -12.39 -12.94 0.05
CA PHE A 251 -12.99 -11.67 0.43
C PHE A 251 -14.51 -11.75 0.58
N HIS A 252 -15.18 -12.52 -0.26
CA HIS A 252 -16.63 -12.73 -0.10
C HIS A 252 -16.97 -13.53 1.17
N VAL A 253 -16.14 -14.49 1.58
CA VAL A 253 -16.27 -15.17 2.89
C VAL A 253 -16.03 -14.18 4.03
N TRP A 254 -15.07 -13.28 3.91
CA TRP A 254 -14.85 -12.25 4.93
C TRP A 254 -16.04 -11.27 5.00
N TYR A 255 -16.56 -10.83 3.85
CA TYR A 255 -17.75 -9.99 3.76
C TYR A 255 -19.00 -10.65 4.36
N LEU A 256 -19.26 -11.92 4.02
CA LEU A 256 -20.31 -12.76 4.63
C LEU A 256 -20.30 -12.66 6.16
N ARG A 257 -19.15 -12.84 6.78
CA ARG A 257 -19.00 -12.82 8.24
C ARG A 257 -19.25 -11.44 8.84
N THR A 258 -18.77 -10.40 8.17
CA THR A 258 -19.00 -9.02 8.61
C THR A 258 -20.49 -8.70 8.59
N ARG A 259 -21.20 -9.18 7.56
CA ARG A 259 -22.66 -9.00 7.45
C ARG A 259 -23.44 -9.82 8.47
N LEU A 260 -23.04 -11.06 8.74
CA LEU A 260 -23.66 -11.87 9.79
C LEU A 260 -23.52 -11.22 11.18
N ARG A 261 -22.33 -10.68 11.51
CA ARG A 261 -22.10 -9.98 12.80
C ARG A 261 -22.98 -8.74 12.97
N ARG A 262 -23.41 -8.12 11.86
CA ARG A 262 -24.30 -6.97 11.84
C ARG A 262 -25.79 -7.33 11.70
N GLY A 263 -26.13 -8.62 11.71
CA GLY A 263 -27.50 -9.11 11.56
C GLY A 263 -28.07 -9.03 10.14
N ASN A 264 -27.25 -8.67 9.13
CA ASN A 264 -27.71 -8.57 7.75
C ASN A 264 -27.60 -9.92 7.03
N ILE A 265 -28.60 -10.79 7.24
CA ILE A 265 -28.65 -12.16 6.73
C ILE A 265 -28.72 -12.19 5.18
N GLY A 266 -29.49 -11.28 4.58
CA GLY A 266 -29.69 -11.26 3.13
C GLY A 266 -28.37 -11.04 2.35
N ASP A 267 -27.56 -10.05 2.77
CA ASP A 267 -26.25 -9.80 2.19
C ASP A 267 -25.26 -10.93 2.47
N ALA A 268 -25.34 -11.51 3.67
CA ALA A 268 -24.49 -12.63 4.04
C ALA A 268 -24.74 -13.86 3.14
N VAL A 269 -26.00 -14.19 2.87
CA VAL A 269 -26.37 -15.30 1.97
C VAL A 269 -25.88 -15.01 0.54
N ARG A 270 -26.05 -13.77 0.04
CA ARG A 270 -25.52 -13.38 -1.28
C ARG A 270 -24.02 -13.53 -1.38
N ALA A 271 -23.29 -13.11 -0.36
CA ALA A 271 -21.84 -13.22 -0.30
C ALA A 271 -21.38 -14.68 -0.26
N ALA A 272 -22.04 -15.54 0.51
CA ALA A 272 -21.75 -16.98 0.56
C ALA A 272 -21.92 -17.63 -0.83
N PHE A 273 -23.04 -17.35 -1.49
CA PHE A 273 -23.32 -17.88 -2.82
C PHE A 273 -22.29 -17.42 -3.86
N THR A 274 -21.90 -16.13 -3.78
CA THR A 274 -20.88 -15.57 -4.66
C THR A 274 -19.51 -16.24 -4.44
N ALA A 275 -19.09 -16.42 -3.19
CA ALA A 275 -17.84 -17.13 -2.87
C ALA A 275 -17.81 -18.54 -3.43
N LEU A 276 -18.88 -19.31 -3.25
CA LEU A 276 -19.00 -20.68 -3.77
C LEU A 276 -18.96 -20.74 -5.31
N ARG A 277 -19.59 -19.78 -5.99
CA ARG A 277 -19.52 -19.68 -7.46
C ARG A 277 -18.15 -19.33 -7.99
N MET A 278 -17.34 -18.63 -7.21
CA MET A 278 -15.98 -18.28 -7.59
C MET A 278 -15.01 -19.44 -7.44
N ASP A 279 -14.92 -20.03 -6.24
CA ASP A 279 -14.06 -21.17 -5.96
C ASP A 279 -14.56 -21.92 -4.71
N VAL A 280 -15.16 -23.08 -4.90
CA VAL A 280 -15.77 -23.86 -3.80
C VAL A 280 -14.74 -24.27 -2.75
N GLY A 281 -13.56 -24.75 -3.18
CA GLY A 281 -12.50 -25.20 -2.27
C GLY A 281 -12.01 -24.08 -1.36
N THR A 282 -11.75 -22.90 -1.94
CA THR A 282 -11.34 -21.71 -1.20
C THR A 282 -12.45 -21.22 -0.27
N ALA A 283 -13.71 -21.17 -0.74
CA ALA A 283 -14.83 -20.69 0.08
C ALA A 283 -15.01 -21.54 1.35
N ILE A 284 -14.92 -22.85 1.24
CA ILE A 284 -15.01 -23.78 2.39
C ILE A 284 -13.76 -23.64 3.27
N GLY A 285 -12.55 -23.66 2.70
CA GLY A 285 -11.28 -23.55 3.43
C GLY A 285 -11.18 -22.26 4.24
N SER A 286 -11.46 -21.11 3.61
CA SER A 286 -11.51 -19.82 4.28
C SER A 286 -12.57 -19.79 5.41
N GLY A 287 -13.73 -20.41 5.20
CA GLY A 287 -14.76 -20.53 6.23
C GLY A 287 -14.25 -21.24 7.48
N ILE A 288 -13.56 -22.37 7.32
CA ILE A 288 -12.98 -23.18 8.40
C ILE A 288 -11.84 -22.44 9.10
N GLU A 289 -10.89 -21.88 8.34
CA GLU A 289 -9.75 -21.13 8.88
C GLU A 289 -10.21 -19.96 9.76
N HIS A 290 -11.16 -19.22 9.27
CA HIS A 290 -11.73 -18.14 10.02
C HIS A 290 -12.49 -18.57 11.28
N ALA A 291 -13.24 -19.68 11.24
CA ALA A 291 -13.90 -20.21 12.44
C ALA A 291 -12.87 -20.58 13.52
N THR A 292 -11.76 -21.21 13.09
CA THR A 292 -10.65 -21.60 13.97
C THR A 292 -9.98 -20.37 14.62
N LEU A 293 -9.75 -19.29 13.86
CA LEU A 293 -9.18 -18.04 14.38
C LEU A 293 -10.07 -17.39 15.43
N VAL A 294 -11.39 -17.39 15.22
CA VAL A 294 -12.33 -16.85 16.22
C VAL A 294 -12.32 -17.70 17.50
N MET A 295 -12.24 -19.02 17.39
CA MET A 295 -12.12 -19.88 18.58
C MET A 295 -10.81 -19.58 19.33
N LYS A 296 -9.68 -19.47 18.64
CA LYS A 296 -8.38 -19.14 19.26
C LYS A 296 -8.40 -17.78 19.94
N SER A 297 -8.94 -16.73 19.29
CA SER A 297 -9.00 -15.38 19.87
C SER A 297 -9.89 -15.30 21.12
N ARG A 298 -10.95 -16.11 21.20
CA ARG A 298 -11.78 -16.22 22.42
C ARG A 298 -11.06 -16.94 23.57
N MET A 299 -10.13 -17.84 23.24
CA MET A 299 -9.37 -18.60 24.26
C MET A 299 -8.14 -17.83 24.77
N GLN A 300 -7.54 -16.96 23.97
CA GLN A 300 -6.26 -16.30 24.29
C GLN A 300 -6.41 -14.90 24.97
N GLY A 301 -7.61 -14.34 25.06
CA GLY A 301 -7.77 -12.96 25.56
C GLY A 301 -7.07 -11.94 24.66
N SER A 302 -7.56 -10.74 24.54
CA SER A 302 -6.87 -9.68 23.79
C SER A 302 -5.76 -9.10 24.68
N GLU A 303 -4.50 -9.47 24.44
CA GLU A 303 -3.40 -8.66 24.94
C GLU A 303 -3.50 -7.27 24.29
N LYS A 304 -3.59 -6.23 25.12
CA LYS A 304 -3.51 -4.85 24.63
C LYS A 304 -2.10 -4.65 24.06
N PRO A 305 -1.96 -4.06 22.88
CA PRO A 305 -0.64 -3.74 22.34
C PRO A 305 0.11 -2.87 23.37
N ILE A 306 1.33 -3.26 23.72
CA ILE A 306 2.22 -2.44 24.54
C ILE A 306 2.67 -1.28 23.66
N ILE A 307 2.20 -0.06 23.98
CA ILE A 307 2.63 1.15 23.29
C ILE A 307 4.03 1.46 23.82
N ASP A 308 5.04 1.34 22.98
CA ASP A 308 6.39 1.84 23.30
C ASP A 308 6.37 3.37 23.24
N PRO A 309 6.76 4.07 24.33
CA PRO A 309 6.70 5.53 24.36
C PRO A 309 7.73 6.20 23.45
N ARG A 310 8.67 5.45 22.86
CA ARG A 310 9.69 6.01 21.97
C ARG A 310 9.05 6.49 20.66
N HIS A 311 9.44 7.68 20.23
CA HIS A 311 9.10 8.21 18.93
C HIS A 311 9.73 7.37 17.81
N PHE A 312 9.12 7.37 16.61
CA PHE A 312 9.57 6.60 15.44
C PHE A 312 11.09 6.74 15.15
N TYR A 313 11.64 7.95 15.24
CA TYR A 313 13.06 8.22 15.00
C TYR A 313 14.01 7.67 16.09
N ALA A 314 13.51 7.39 17.28
CA ALA A 314 14.30 6.83 18.36
C ALA A 314 14.52 5.31 18.25
N TRP A 315 13.85 4.65 17.30
CA TRP A 315 14.03 3.23 17.04
C TRP A 315 15.13 2.98 16.00
N GLY A 316 15.98 1.96 16.25
CA GLY A 316 16.88 1.46 15.22
C GLY A 316 16.11 0.94 14.01
N ILE A 317 16.57 1.23 12.80
CA ILE A 317 15.88 0.85 11.57
C ILE A 317 15.75 -0.66 11.33
N GLU A 318 16.53 -1.46 12.05
CA GLU A 318 16.52 -2.94 12.01
C GLU A 318 15.91 -3.57 13.27
N GLU A 319 15.52 -2.75 14.26
CA GLU A 319 15.04 -3.20 15.57
C GLU A 319 13.57 -3.65 15.50
N GLY A 320 13.26 -4.77 16.15
CA GLY A 320 11.89 -5.30 16.26
C GLY A 320 11.40 -6.05 15.02
N GLY A 321 10.10 -6.38 15.04
CA GLY A 321 9.42 -7.14 14.01
C GLY A 321 9.71 -8.65 14.03
N GLN A 322 8.73 -9.46 13.70
CA GLN A 322 8.89 -10.92 13.57
C GLN A 322 9.18 -11.27 12.12
N LYS A 323 10.04 -12.27 11.89
CA LYS A 323 10.22 -12.82 10.54
C LYS A 323 8.88 -13.40 10.05
N TRP A 324 8.53 -13.09 8.83
CA TRP A 324 7.32 -13.60 8.21
C TRP A 324 7.33 -15.13 8.14
N LYS A 325 6.28 -15.77 8.68
CA LYS A 325 6.18 -17.23 8.83
C LYS A 325 5.51 -17.96 7.67
N LEU A 326 5.06 -17.25 6.63
CA LEU A 326 4.40 -17.88 5.47
C LEU A 326 5.37 -18.59 4.51
N ALA A 327 6.67 -18.44 4.71
CA ALA A 327 7.68 -19.15 3.94
C ALA A 327 7.50 -20.69 4.11
N GLY A 328 7.29 -21.41 2.99
CA GLY A 328 7.27 -22.86 2.97
C GLY A 328 5.88 -23.52 2.93
N THR A 329 4.78 -22.77 2.90
CA THR A 329 3.48 -23.39 2.61
C THR A 329 3.40 -23.81 1.12
N ARG A 330 2.75 -24.96 0.83
CA ARG A 330 2.55 -25.44 -0.55
C ARG A 330 1.97 -24.35 -1.46
N GLN A 331 1.05 -23.54 -0.95
CA GLN A 331 0.42 -22.45 -1.68
C GLN A 331 1.43 -21.35 -2.04
N LEU A 332 2.35 -21.01 -1.15
CA LEU A 332 3.36 -20.00 -1.43
C LEU A 332 4.35 -20.48 -2.49
N ILE A 333 4.76 -21.74 -2.44
CA ILE A 333 5.62 -22.36 -3.46
C ILE A 333 4.95 -22.31 -4.84
N GLU A 334 3.64 -22.62 -4.93
CA GLU A 334 2.86 -22.51 -6.18
C GLU A 334 2.87 -21.07 -6.71
N LEU A 335 2.65 -20.07 -5.85
CA LEU A 335 2.66 -18.64 -6.23
C LEU A 335 4.06 -18.18 -6.67
N GLU A 336 5.11 -18.59 -5.99
CA GLU A 336 6.50 -18.30 -6.38
C GLU A 336 6.86 -18.90 -7.74
N GLN A 337 6.35 -20.11 -8.05
CA GLN A 337 6.56 -20.72 -9.35
C GLN A 337 5.86 -19.94 -10.47
N LEU A 338 4.61 -19.47 -10.22
CA LEU A 338 3.89 -18.62 -11.15
C LEU A 338 4.63 -17.27 -11.35
N ASP A 339 5.15 -16.67 -10.29
CA ASP A 339 5.93 -15.43 -10.38
C ASP A 339 7.24 -15.62 -11.18
N ARG A 340 7.94 -16.76 -11.01
CA ARG A 340 9.14 -17.08 -11.82
C ARG A 340 8.82 -17.23 -13.31
N ASN A 341 7.66 -17.81 -13.63
CA ASN A 341 7.22 -17.99 -15.01
C ASN A 341 6.88 -16.65 -15.69
N MET A 342 6.50 -15.61 -14.94
CA MET A 342 6.24 -14.28 -15.52
C MET A 342 7.46 -13.68 -16.21
N ASN A 343 8.66 -13.95 -15.73
CA ASN A 343 9.88 -13.47 -16.38
C ASN A 343 10.04 -14.03 -17.81
N SER A 344 9.61 -15.27 -18.05
CA SER A 344 9.64 -15.88 -19.39
C SER A 344 8.49 -15.44 -20.30
N LEU A 345 7.43 -14.86 -19.73
CA LEU A 345 6.26 -14.38 -20.48
C LEU A 345 6.35 -12.90 -20.88
N LYS A 346 7.35 -12.17 -20.38
CA LYS A 346 7.55 -10.73 -20.66
C LYS A 346 7.55 -10.43 -22.17
N SER A 347 8.16 -11.28 -22.98
CA SER A 347 8.21 -11.15 -24.45
C SER A 347 6.88 -11.41 -25.17
N VAL A 348 5.89 -12.00 -24.46
CA VAL A 348 4.58 -12.37 -25.03
C VAL A 348 3.52 -11.30 -24.78
N PHE A 349 3.63 -10.57 -23.66
CA PHE A 349 2.61 -9.63 -23.22
C PHE A 349 2.96 -8.15 -23.38
N PHE A 350 4.23 -7.84 -23.59
CA PHE A 350 4.74 -6.49 -23.77
C PHE A 350 5.57 -6.41 -25.04
N THR A 351 4.93 -6.64 -26.20
CA THR A 351 5.49 -6.19 -27.48
C THR A 351 5.48 -4.67 -27.46
N GLU A 352 6.65 -4.09 -27.58
CA GLU A 352 6.81 -2.66 -27.89
C GLU A 352 6.02 -2.34 -29.15
N ASP A 353 4.93 -1.59 -29.01
CA ASP A 353 4.31 -0.80 -30.06
C ASP A 353 4.74 0.66 -29.87
#